data_c8f4bb5b985ea1d6b9d81d33d21ae267
#
_entry.id   c8f4bb5b985ea1d6b9d81d33d21ae267
#
_cell.length_a   1.000
_cell.length_b   1.000
_cell.length_c   1.000
_cell.angle_alpha   90.00
_cell.angle_beta   90.00
_cell.angle_gamma   90.00
#
_symmetry.space_group_name_H-M   'P 1'
#
loop_
_entity.id
_entity.type
_entity.pdbx_description
1 polymer ?
#
loop_
_entity_poly.entity_id
_entity_poly.type
_entity_poly.pdbx_seq_one_letter_code
_entity_poly.pdbx_strand_id
1 'polypeptide(L)'
;VTVTTPQEVALHDVRKGMMMFQKVNVPLLGIVENMSFFLCGHCGERTEIFSHGGGERAAEKLGIPFLGRVPIDPAIRAGGDTGNPIVVAKPDSPQAQAFREIAAKLAAALQTGEAGAAKSRIASLLDKIKRPATGN
;
A
#
# COMPACT_ATOMS: atom_id res chain seq x y z
N VAL A 1 2.18 7.72 2.90
CA VAL A 1 2.00 6.32 2.47
C VAL A 1 0.95 5.68 3.35
N THR A 2 0.06 4.91 2.73
CA THR A 2 -0.95 4.14 3.44
C THR A 2 -0.60 2.66 3.37
N VAL A 3 -0.67 1.97 4.50
CA VAL A 3 -0.41 0.52 4.59
C VAL A 3 -1.71 -0.19 4.91
N THR A 4 -2.03 -1.26 4.18
CA THR A 4 -3.21 -2.10 4.38
C THR A 4 -2.84 -3.58 4.31
N THR A 5 -3.79 -4.45 4.64
CA THR A 5 -3.75 -5.88 4.29
C THR A 5 -4.75 -6.17 3.18
N PRO A 6 -4.73 -7.36 2.54
CA PRO A 6 -5.71 -7.69 1.48
C PRO A 6 -7.16 -7.81 1.97
N GLN A 7 -7.40 -7.86 3.27
CA GLN A 7 -8.71 -8.06 3.89
C GLN A 7 -9.64 -6.86 3.68
N GLU A 8 -10.90 -7.10 3.32
CA GLU A 8 -11.90 -6.03 3.09
C GLU A 8 -12.14 -5.16 4.33
N VAL A 9 -12.09 -5.73 5.54
CA VAL A 9 -12.25 -4.95 6.77
C VAL A 9 -11.14 -3.93 6.95
N ALA A 10 -9.88 -4.31 6.70
CA ALA A 10 -8.73 -3.41 6.75
C ALA A 10 -8.80 -2.33 5.65
N LEU A 11 -9.20 -2.72 4.44
CA LEU A 11 -9.39 -1.80 3.32
C LEU A 11 -10.48 -0.76 3.61
N HIS A 12 -11.54 -1.15 4.32
CA HIS A 12 -12.60 -0.23 4.70
C HIS A 12 -12.08 0.88 5.63
N ASP A 13 -11.29 0.55 6.63
CA ASP A 13 -10.73 1.53 7.58
C ASP A 13 -9.65 2.39 6.92
N VAL A 14 -8.82 1.80 6.08
CA VAL A 14 -7.82 2.53 5.31
C VAL A 14 -8.46 3.58 4.40
N ARG A 15 -9.58 3.25 3.71
CA ARG A 15 -10.32 4.23 2.91
C ARG A 15 -10.79 5.44 3.72
N LYS A 16 -11.28 5.22 4.95
CA LYS A 16 -11.67 6.32 5.86
C LYS A 16 -10.47 7.20 6.23
N GLY A 17 -9.34 6.58 6.60
CA GLY A 17 -8.10 7.28 6.91
C GLY A 17 -7.60 8.12 5.72
N MET A 18 -7.66 7.57 4.51
CA MET A 18 -7.26 8.29 3.30
C MET A 18 -8.17 9.50 3.03
N MET A 19 -9.48 9.36 3.20
CA MET A 19 -10.41 10.49 3.10
C MET A 19 -10.12 11.58 4.12
N MET A 20 -9.70 11.21 5.33
CA MET A 20 -9.28 12.17 6.36
C MET A 20 -8.03 12.93 5.91
N PHE A 21 -6.98 12.26 5.44
CA PHE A 21 -5.76 12.90 4.94
C PHE A 21 -6.06 13.89 3.80
N GLN A 22 -6.98 13.52 2.91
CA GLN A 22 -7.42 14.41 1.84
C GLN A 22 -8.10 15.68 2.36
N LYS A 23 -8.98 15.55 3.37
CA LYS A 23 -9.66 16.71 3.99
C LYS A 23 -8.68 17.71 4.61
N VAL A 24 -7.58 17.23 5.17
CA VAL A 24 -6.53 18.09 5.77
C VAL A 24 -5.39 18.39 4.80
N ASN A 25 -5.58 18.13 3.50
CA ASN A 25 -4.63 18.43 2.43
C ASN A 25 -3.27 17.71 2.54
N VAL A 26 -3.20 16.55 3.18
CA VAL A 26 -2.00 15.70 3.20
C VAL A 26 -1.95 14.86 1.93
N PRO A 27 -0.88 14.94 1.13
CA PRO A 27 -0.75 14.17 -0.11
C PRO A 27 -0.61 12.67 0.18
N LEU A 28 -1.29 11.86 -0.63
CA LEU A 28 -1.20 10.40 -0.58
C LEU A 28 -0.20 9.93 -1.64
N LEU A 29 0.94 9.41 -1.20
CA LEU A 29 2.01 8.94 -2.09
C LEU A 29 1.74 7.56 -2.67
N GLY A 30 0.88 6.77 -2.02
CA GLY A 30 0.49 5.45 -2.51
C GLY A 30 0.09 4.48 -1.41
N ILE A 31 -0.27 3.26 -1.83
CA ILE A 31 -0.67 2.14 -0.98
C ILE A 31 0.39 1.04 -1.01
N VAL A 32 0.71 0.51 0.17
CA VAL A 32 1.47 -0.73 0.36
C VAL A 32 0.51 -1.80 0.88
N GLU A 33 0.49 -2.98 0.25
CA GLU A 33 -0.24 -4.15 0.73
C GLU A 33 0.70 -5.00 1.59
N ASN A 34 0.54 -4.92 2.90
CA ASN A 34 1.27 -5.73 3.87
C ASN A 34 0.55 -7.06 4.12
N MET A 35 1.28 -8.08 4.53
CA MET A 35 0.74 -9.44 4.72
C MET A 35 0.04 -9.96 3.46
N SER A 36 0.57 -9.60 2.30
CA SER A 36 -0.06 -9.84 1.01
C SER A 36 -0.13 -11.33 0.65
N PHE A 37 0.91 -12.05 0.97
CA PHE A 37 1.02 -13.50 0.74
C PHE A 37 2.06 -14.12 1.66
N PHE A 38 2.05 -15.45 1.75
CA PHE A 38 3.05 -16.25 2.44
C PHE A 38 3.87 -17.04 1.42
N LEU A 39 5.17 -17.13 1.63
CA LEU A 39 6.05 -18.02 0.88
C LEU A 39 6.50 -19.17 1.79
N CYS A 40 6.23 -20.40 1.38
CA CYS A 40 6.66 -21.57 2.13
C CYS A 40 8.19 -21.64 2.13
N GLY A 41 8.81 -21.64 3.32
CA GLY A 41 10.27 -21.73 3.44
C GLY A 41 10.87 -23.06 2.99
N HIS A 42 10.04 -24.10 2.78
CA HIS A 42 10.49 -25.42 2.36
C HIS A 42 10.39 -25.62 0.83
N CYS A 43 9.25 -25.31 0.22
CA CYS A 43 9.00 -25.53 -1.21
C CYS A 43 8.90 -24.26 -2.04
N GLY A 44 8.91 -23.06 -1.43
CA GLY A 44 8.76 -21.79 -2.12
C GLY A 44 7.32 -21.50 -2.60
N GLU A 45 6.36 -22.38 -2.33
CA GLU A 45 4.97 -22.21 -2.74
C GLU A 45 4.38 -20.94 -2.10
N ARG A 46 3.69 -20.17 -2.93
CA ARG A 46 2.99 -18.95 -2.53
C ARG A 46 1.55 -19.25 -2.15
N THR A 47 1.15 -18.78 -0.96
CA THR A 47 -0.22 -18.93 -0.43
C THR A 47 -0.80 -17.57 -0.11
N GLU A 48 -2.00 -17.28 -0.60
CA GLU A 48 -2.76 -16.06 -0.33
C GLU A 48 -3.61 -16.25 0.93
N ILE A 49 -3.03 -15.98 2.12
CA ILE A 49 -3.69 -16.28 3.41
C ILE A 49 -4.94 -15.41 3.63
N PHE A 50 -4.88 -14.13 3.25
CA PHE A 50 -5.92 -13.15 3.54
C PHE A 50 -6.69 -12.66 2.30
N SER A 51 -6.61 -13.30 1.18
CA SER A 51 -7.11 -12.83 -0.12
C SER A 51 -6.01 -12.26 -1.00
N HIS A 52 -6.34 -11.80 -2.20
CA HIS A 52 -5.40 -11.36 -3.21
C HIS A 52 -5.71 -9.95 -3.73
N GLY A 53 -4.69 -9.08 -3.75
CA GLY A 53 -4.71 -7.82 -4.50
C GLY A 53 -5.74 -6.78 -4.04
N GLY A 54 -6.20 -6.86 -2.79
CA GLY A 54 -7.17 -5.88 -2.25
C GLY A 54 -6.62 -4.45 -2.24
N GLY A 55 -5.35 -4.29 -1.84
CA GLY A 55 -4.67 -2.99 -1.82
C GLY A 55 -4.43 -2.43 -3.21
N GLU A 56 -4.08 -3.27 -4.19
CA GLU A 56 -3.89 -2.86 -5.57
C GLU A 56 -5.20 -2.37 -6.20
N ARG A 57 -6.28 -3.15 -6.07
CA ARG A 57 -7.62 -2.71 -6.53
C ARG A 57 -8.10 -1.43 -5.85
N ALA A 58 -7.74 -1.23 -4.57
CA ALA A 58 -8.06 0.01 -3.87
C ALA A 58 -7.26 1.19 -4.43
N ALA A 59 -5.98 1.00 -4.74
CA ALA A 59 -5.12 2.01 -5.36
C ALA A 59 -5.67 2.43 -6.73
N GLU A 60 -6.04 1.48 -7.59
CA GLU A 60 -6.66 1.74 -8.90
C GLU A 60 -7.95 2.55 -8.78
N LYS A 61 -8.87 2.12 -7.92
CA LYS A 61 -10.16 2.81 -7.69
C LYS A 61 -9.99 4.24 -7.21
N LEU A 62 -8.94 4.52 -6.45
CA LEU A 62 -8.66 5.83 -5.87
C LEU A 62 -7.72 6.67 -6.73
N GLY A 63 -7.20 6.13 -7.82
CA GLY A 63 -6.27 6.83 -8.71
C GLY A 63 -4.94 7.21 -8.05
N ILE A 64 -4.48 6.40 -7.09
CA ILE A 64 -3.20 6.58 -6.39
C ILE A 64 -2.23 5.45 -6.70
N PRO A 65 -0.90 5.67 -6.59
CA PRO A 65 0.07 4.62 -6.87
C PRO A 65 -0.06 3.40 -5.97
N PHE A 66 0.07 2.19 -6.56
CA PHE A 66 0.32 0.98 -5.81
C PHE A 66 1.84 0.78 -5.68
N LEU A 67 2.35 0.85 -4.46
CA LEU A 67 3.79 0.86 -4.20
C LEU A 67 4.39 -0.54 -4.18
N GLY A 68 3.65 -1.52 -3.67
CA GLY A 68 4.11 -2.90 -3.65
C GLY A 68 3.44 -3.77 -2.59
N ARG A 69 3.90 -5.03 -2.56
CA ARG A 69 3.41 -6.07 -1.65
C ARG A 69 4.54 -6.50 -0.72
N VAL A 70 4.21 -6.64 0.56
CA VAL A 70 5.13 -7.21 1.57
C VAL A 70 4.57 -8.57 1.99
N PRO A 71 5.35 -9.65 1.89
CA PRO A 71 4.91 -10.98 2.32
C PRO A 71 4.78 -11.09 3.84
N ILE A 72 4.02 -12.08 4.29
CA ILE A 72 4.04 -12.51 5.69
C ILE A 72 5.33 -13.29 5.92
N ASP A 73 6.13 -12.84 6.89
CA ASP A 73 7.32 -13.57 7.32
C ASP A 73 7.59 -13.31 8.82
N PRO A 74 7.76 -14.36 9.64
CA PRO A 74 8.10 -14.21 11.05
C PRO A 74 9.39 -13.40 11.28
N ALA A 75 10.35 -13.45 10.34
CA ALA A 75 11.59 -12.70 10.45
C ALA A 75 11.40 -11.19 10.35
N ILE A 76 10.40 -10.72 9.60
CA ILE A 76 10.02 -9.28 9.53
C ILE A 76 9.58 -8.81 10.92
N ARG A 77 8.65 -9.56 11.55
CA ARG A 77 8.18 -9.24 12.90
C ARG A 77 9.31 -9.28 13.92
N ALA A 78 10.05 -10.39 13.99
CA ALA A 78 11.14 -10.57 14.95
C ALA A 78 12.21 -9.46 14.81
N GLY A 79 12.58 -9.11 13.57
CA GLY A 79 13.52 -8.04 13.29
C GLY A 79 13.00 -6.66 13.72
N GLY A 80 11.72 -6.40 13.54
CA GLY A 80 11.08 -5.17 14.04
C GLY A 80 11.09 -5.07 15.55
N ASP A 81 10.76 -6.16 16.26
CA ASP A 81 10.71 -6.20 17.73
C ASP A 81 12.10 -6.02 18.37
N THR A 82 13.16 -6.49 17.70
CA THR A 82 14.54 -6.46 18.22
C THR A 82 15.38 -5.28 17.71
N GLY A 83 14.82 -4.42 16.86
CA GLY A 83 15.54 -3.30 16.27
C GLY A 83 16.56 -3.71 15.20
N ASN A 84 16.43 -4.91 14.62
CA ASN A 84 17.27 -5.41 13.52
C ASN A 84 16.40 -5.69 12.28
N PRO A 85 16.01 -4.67 11.51
CA PRO A 85 15.07 -4.81 10.38
C PRO A 85 15.56 -5.81 9.33
N ILE A 86 14.61 -6.47 8.66
CA ILE A 86 14.89 -7.50 7.64
C ILE A 86 15.83 -7.03 6.53
N VAL A 87 15.78 -5.75 6.17
CA VAL A 87 16.63 -5.14 5.13
C VAL A 87 18.11 -5.07 5.53
N VAL A 88 18.39 -5.12 6.84
CA VAL A 88 19.73 -5.18 7.42
C VAL A 88 20.11 -6.62 7.75
N ALA A 89 19.22 -7.34 8.44
CA ALA A 89 19.46 -8.69 8.92
C ALA A 89 19.61 -9.73 7.79
N LYS A 90 18.83 -9.60 6.71
CA LYS A 90 18.84 -10.50 5.56
C LYS A 90 18.69 -9.72 4.25
N PRO A 91 19.72 -8.96 3.84
CA PRO A 91 19.64 -8.02 2.72
C PRO A 91 19.26 -8.67 1.39
N ASP A 92 19.63 -9.92 1.15
CA ASP A 92 19.38 -10.63 -0.10
C ASP A 92 18.06 -11.41 -0.11
N SER A 93 17.28 -11.32 0.97
CA SER A 93 15.98 -12.01 1.05
C SER A 93 14.93 -11.35 0.15
N PRO A 94 13.95 -12.11 -0.37
CA PRO A 94 12.81 -11.56 -1.12
C PRO A 94 12.02 -10.52 -0.32
N GLN A 95 11.97 -10.67 1.01
CA GLN A 95 11.32 -9.73 1.92
C GLN A 95 12.06 -8.37 1.95
N ALA A 96 13.39 -8.40 2.06
CA ALA A 96 14.22 -7.19 2.02
C ALA A 96 14.11 -6.48 0.67
N GLN A 97 14.06 -7.25 -0.42
CA GLN A 97 13.87 -6.70 -1.75
C GLN A 97 12.52 -6.00 -1.91
N ALA A 98 11.44 -6.57 -1.40
CA ALA A 98 10.12 -5.93 -1.43
C ALA A 98 10.14 -4.53 -0.77
N PHE A 99 10.79 -4.40 0.40
CA PHE A 99 10.94 -3.11 1.05
C PHE A 99 11.77 -2.11 0.24
N ARG A 100 12.86 -2.56 -0.40
CA ARG A 100 13.69 -1.70 -1.25
C ARG A 100 12.96 -1.21 -2.48
N GLU A 101 12.18 -2.06 -3.13
CA GLU A 101 11.37 -1.69 -4.29
C GLU A 101 10.31 -0.65 -3.94
N ILE A 102 9.64 -0.81 -2.79
CA ILE A 102 8.70 0.18 -2.26
C ILE A 102 9.41 1.51 -1.99
N ALA A 103 10.57 1.47 -1.34
CA ALA A 103 11.36 2.66 -1.03
C ALA A 103 11.82 3.38 -2.31
N ALA A 104 12.26 2.64 -3.33
CA ALA A 104 12.67 3.21 -4.61
C ALA A 104 11.51 3.92 -5.32
N LYS A 105 10.32 3.31 -5.35
CA LYS A 105 9.12 3.95 -5.91
C LYS A 105 8.72 5.22 -5.16
N LEU A 106 8.83 5.21 -3.83
CA LEU A 106 8.57 6.39 -3.00
C LEU A 106 9.57 7.51 -3.28
N ALA A 107 10.86 7.19 -3.35
CA ALA A 107 11.89 8.17 -3.66
C ALA A 107 11.67 8.80 -5.05
N ALA A 108 11.32 8.00 -6.05
CA ALA A 108 11.00 8.50 -7.38
C ALA A 108 9.77 9.42 -7.38
N ALA A 109 8.68 9.05 -6.69
CA ALA A 109 7.47 9.86 -6.59
C ALA A 109 7.71 11.21 -5.90
N LEU A 110 8.63 11.26 -4.93
CA LEU A 110 9.01 12.50 -4.26
C LEU A 110 9.86 13.42 -5.15
N GLN A 111 10.73 12.84 -5.99
CA GLN A 111 11.58 13.61 -6.92
C GLN A 111 10.80 14.20 -8.08
N THR A 112 9.81 13.50 -8.61
CA THR A 112 9.00 13.94 -9.75
C THR A 112 7.89 14.94 -9.38
N GLY A 113 7.67 15.20 -8.09
CA GLY A 113 6.59 16.07 -7.64
C GLY A 113 5.17 15.48 -7.87
N GLU A 114 5.07 14.21 -8.25
CA GLU A 114 3.79 13.51 -8.48
C GLU A 114 2.89 13.46 -7.23
N ALA A 115 3.45 13.70 -6.06
CA ALA A 115 2.71 13.92 -4.82
C ALA A 115 1.65 15.04 -4.97
N GLY A 116 1.90 16.05 -5.79
CA GLY A 116 0.95 17.12 -6.11
C GLY A 116 -0.11 16.72 -7.14
N ALA A 117 0.25 15.90 -8.11
CA ALA A 117 -0.65 15.46 -9.18
C ALA A 117 -1.71 14.45 -8.67
N ALA A 118 -1.33 13.57 -7.74
CA ALA A 118 -2.25 12.67 -7.06
C ALA A 118 -3.35 13.43 -6.30
N LYS A 119 -3.01 14.57 -5.69
CA LYS A 119 -3.96 15.44 -5.00
C LYS A 119 -5.06 15.97 -5.93
N SER A 120 -4.70 16.39 -7.13
CA SER A 120 -5.66 16.92 -8.13
C SER A 120 -6.60 15.84 -8.67
N ARG A 121 -6.08 14.64 -8.95
CA ARG A 121 -6.89 13.52 -9.50
C ARG A 121 -7.94 13.03 -8.50
N ILE A 122 -7.57 12.90 -7.23
CA ILE A 122 -8.46 12.40 -6.18
C ILE A 122 -9.55 13.44 -5.86
N ALA A 123 -9.21 14.73 -5.82
CA ALA A 123 -10.21 15.80 -5.66
C ALA A 123 -11.28 15.77 -6.75
N SER A 124 -10.86 15.56 -8.01
CA SER A 124 -11.75 15.40 -9.16
C SER A 124 -12.66 14.17 -9.07
N LEU A 125 -12.15 13.05 -8.55
CA LEU A 125 -12.94 11.82 -8.37
C LEU A 125 -13.99 11.97 -7.26
N LEU A 126 -13.64 12.61 -6.15
CA LEU A 126 -14.57 12.85 -5.05
C LEU A 126 -15.69 13.82 -5.43
N ASP A 127 -15.41 14.79 -6.29
CA ASP A 127 -16.42 15.69 -6.83
C ASP A 127 -17.44 14.98 -7.71
N LYS A 128 -16.99 13.97 -8.48
CA LYS A 128 -17.88 13.11 -9.28
C LYS A 128 -18.77 12.20 -8.42
N ILE A 129 -18.27 11.74 -7.27
CA ILE A 129 -19.03 10.87 -6.34
C ILE A 129 -20.04 11.68 -5.52
N LYS A 130 -19.77 12.97 -5.27
CA LYS A 130 -20.67 13.86 -4.51
C LYS A 130 -21.83 14.42 -5.32
N ARG A 131 -21.81 14.36 -6.64
CA ARG A 131 -22.95 14.75 -7.47
C ARG A 131 -23.98 13.62 -7.44
N PRO A 132 -25.16 13.81 -6.79
CA PRO A 132 -26.24 12.83 -6.94
C PRO A 132 -26.60 12.78 -8.42
N ALA A 133 -26.80 11.57 -8.94
CA ALA A 133 -27.36 11.39 -10.26
C ALA A 133 -28.73 12.11 -10.27
N THR A 134 -28.77 13.28 -10.84
CA THR A 134 -30.03 13.93 -11.17
C THR A 134 -30.65 13.08 -12.29
N GLY A 135 -31.43 12.08 -11.87
CA GLY A 135 -32.29 11.34 -12.75
C GLY A 135 -33.43 12.25 -13.21
N ASN A 136 -33.59 12.24 -14.49
CA ASN A 136 -34.81 12.71 -15.16
C ASN A 136 -35.81 11.56 -15.17
#